data_eecbdf8b3a37d60b6cb28ee6254c1ee0
#
_entry.id   eecbdf8b3a37d60b6cb28ee6254c1ee0
#
_cell.length_a   1.000
_cell.length_b   1.000
_cell.length_c   1.000
_cell.angle_alpha   90.00
_cell.angle_beta   90.00
_cell.angle_gamma   90.00
#
_symmetry.space_group_name_H-M   'P 1'
#
loop_
_entity.id
_entity.type
_entity.pdbx_description
1 polymer ?
#
loop_
_entity_poly.entity_id
_entity_poly.type
_entity_poly.pdbx_seq_one_letter_code
_entity_poly.pdbx_strand_id
1 'polypeptide(L)'
;MRKCGILVVTLAAATIAMFLTAGVAGAQETEAVSVQVGPTAQVVAGGQALLVTVEVTCDPGLEVLEAHVSAQQGITFGQAGIGSVVCDDRSRKYKVRINALDGRFSSGEAYVSAFVLLLDPQTGITKQGQDAGIVSVVGRPQ
;
A
#
# COMPACT_ATOMS: atom_id res chain seq x y z
N MET A 1 -3.52 79.96 32.02
CA MET A 1 -2.26 79.46 31.42
C MET A 1 -2.12 78.00 31.69
N ARG A 2 -2.47 77.12 30.75
CA ARG A 2 -2.21 75.68 30.86
C ARG A 2 -1.80 75.21 29.51
N LYS A 3 -0.57 74.72 29.44
CA LYS A 3 0.11 74.21 28.26
C LYS A 3 -0.49 72.86 27.85
N CYS A 4 -1.02 72.78 26.66
CA CYS A 4 -1.38 71.50 26.04
C CYS A 4 -0.11 70.76 25.62
N GLY A 5 0.10 69.58 26.22
CA GLY A 5 1.08 68.66 25.77
C GLY A 5 0.56 67.86 24.60
N ILE A 6 1.25 67.90 23.49
CA ILE A 6 0.97 67.10 22.31
C ILE A 6 1.60 65.74 22.55
N LEU A 7 0.75 64.73 22.63
CA LEU A 7 1.15 63.31 22.68
C LEU A 7 1.43 62.85 21.25
N VAL A 8 2.69 62.65 20.94
CA VAL A 8 3.09 62.03 19.67
C VAL A 8 2.94 60.52 19.79
N VAL A 9 1.95 59.98 19.12
CA VAL A 9 1.78 58.52 18.99
C VAL A 9 2.64 58.08 17.80
N THR A 10 3.76 57.42 18.14
CA THR A 10 4.57 56.74 17.14
C THR A 10 3.89 55.43 16.75
N LEU A 11 3.37 55.34 15.53
CA LEU A 11 2.95 54.08 14.94
C LEU A 11 4.19 53.23 14.62
N ALA A 12 4.33 52.17 15.35
CA ALA A 12 5.27 51.11 14.98
C ALA A 12 4.69 50.30 13.84
N ALA A 13 5.23 50.44 12.65
CA ALA A 13 4.94 49.58 11.52
C ALA A 13 5.49 48.19 11.76
N ALA A 14 4.61 47.25 12.07
CA ALA A 14 4.93 45.83 12.12
C ALA A 14 5.11 45.31 10.70
N THR A 15 6.34 45.18 10.26
CA THR A 15 6.68 44.45 9.03
C THR A 15 6.40 42.96 9.26
N ILE A 16 5.29 42.48 8.72
CA ILE A 16 5.01 41.04 8.65
C ILE A 16 5.96 40.47 7.59
N ALA A 17 7.04 39.84 8.05
CA ALA A 17 7.87 38.99 7.18
C ALA A 17 7.03 37.79 6.76
N MET A 18 6.48 37.79 5.57
CA MET A 18 5.94 36.59 4.93
C MET A 18 7.11 35.65 4.67
N PHE A 19 7.29 34.66 5.54
CA PHE A 19 8.08 33.50 5.21
C PHE A 19 7.35 32.74 4.10
N LEU A 20 7.75 32.95 2.87
CA LEU A 20 7.51 32.03 1.78
C LEU A 20 8.26 30.74 2.14
N THR A 21 7.55 29.84 2.79
CA THR A 21 7.98 28.45 2.80
C THR A 21 7.91 27.97 1.35
N ALA A 22 9.04 28.03 0.67
CA ALA A 22 9.20 27.30 -0.56
C ALA A 22 8.96 25.83 -0.20
N GLY A 23 7.76 25.33 -0.53
CA GLY A 23 7.48 23.91 -0.45
C GLY A 23 8.56 23.22 -1.28
N VAL A 24 9.43 22.48 -0.63
CA VAL A 24 10.28 21.53 -1.32
C VAL A 24 9.30 20.58 -1.97
N ALA A 25 9.08 20.73 -3.29
CA ALA A 25 8.46 19.69 -4.06
C ALA A 25 9.41 18.50 -3.96
N GLY A 26 9.17 17.61 -2.97
CA GLY A 26 9.86 16.35 -2.88
C GLY A 26 9.65 15.67 -4.23
N ALA A 27 10.73 15.37 -4.93
CA ALA A 27 10.67 14.48 -6.07
C ALA A 27 9.92 13.26 -5.58
N GLN A 28 8.76 12.94 -6.18
CA GLN A 28 8.08 11.67 -5.93
C GLN A 28 9.08 10.62 -6.37
N GLU A 29 9.71 9.95 -5.39
CA GLU A 29 10.44 8.74 -5.67
C GLU A 29 9.42 7.80 -6.30
N THR A 30 9.60 7.51 -7.56
CA THR A 30 8.82 6.49 -8.25
C THR A 30 9.06 5.22 -7.46
N GLU A 31 8.02 4.70 -6.82
CA GLU A 31 8.14 3.48 -6.03
C GLU A 31 8.72 2.39 -6.95
N ALA A 32 9.86 1.85 -6.56
CA ALA A 32 10.53 0.79 -7.31
C ALA A 32 9.69 -0.50 -7.39
N VAL A 33 8.72 -0.63 -6.51
CA VAL A 33 7.76 -1.72 -6.46
C VAL A 33 6.38 -1.19 -6.02
N SER A 34 5.35 -1.56 -6.75
CA SER A 34 3.95 -1.28 -6.44
C SER A 34 3.20 -2.61 -6.31
N VAL A 35 2.42 -2.74 -5.26
CA VAL A 35 1.58 -3.93 -5.00
C VAL A 35 0.15 -3.45 -4.79
N GLN A 36 -0.81 -4.11 -5.44
CA GLN A 36 -2.23 -3.82 -5.29
C GLN A 36 -3.02 -5.13 -5.13
N VAL A 37 -3.85 -5.20 -4.11
CA VAL A 37 -4.80 -6.28 -3.92
C VAL A 37 -6.07 -5.97 -4.70
N GLY A 38 -6.55 -6.94 -5.48
CA GLY A 38 -7.81 -6.79 -6.20
C GLY A 38 -9.00 -6.63 -5.26
N PRO A 39 -10.07 -5.94 -5.69
CA PRO A 39 -11.20 -5.60 -4.82
C PRO A 39 -12.10 -6.80 -4.50
N THR A 40 -11.96 -7.89 -5.23
CA THR A 40 -12.76 -9.10 -5.08
C THR A 40 -11.89 -10.34 -4.95
N ALA A 41 -12.37 -11.30 -4.15
CA ALA A 41 -11.79 -12.63 -4.02
C ALA A 41 -12.88 -13.68 -4.25
N GLN A 42 -12.50 -14.88 -4.61
CA GLN A 42 -13.43 -15.97 -4.90
C GLN A 42 -13.20 -17.15 -3.96
N VAL A 43 -14.27 -17.62 -3.34
CA VAL A 43 -14.25 -18.87 -2.57
C VAL A 43 -14.14 -20.04 -3.54
N VAL A 44 -13.20 -20.92 -3.29
CA VAL A 44 -13.00 -22.15 -4.08
C VAL A 44 -12.87 -23.37 -3.15
N ALA A 45 -13.00 -24.55 -3.74
CA ALA A 45 -12.89 -25.83 -3.00
C ALA A 45 -13.82 -25.90 -1.76
N GLY A 46 -15.06 -25.43 -1.87
CA GLY A 46 -16.02 -25.50 -0.77
C GLY A 46 -15.62 -24.70 0.47
N GLY A 47 -14.90 -23.60 0.30
CA GLY A 47 -14.43 -22.75 1.39
C GLY A 47 -13.03 -23.11 1.91
N GLN A 48 -12.43 -24.16 1.42
CA GLN A 48 -11.07 -24.56 1.84
C GLN A 48 -9.98 -23.61 1.32
N ALA A 49 -10.30 -22.81 0.30
CA ALA A 49 -9.37 -21.84 -0.26
C ALA A 49 -10.10 -20.58 -0.75
N LEU A 50 -9.31 -19.51 -0.81
CA LEU A 50 -9.67 -18.22 -1.40
C LEU A 50 -8.76 -17.94 -2.57
N LEU A 51 -9.32 -17.56 -3.71
CA LEU A 51 -8.57 -17.10 -4.87
C LEU A 51 -8.55 -15.58 -4.90
N VAL A 52 -7.37 -15.00 -4.74
CA VAL A 52 -7.13 -13.56 -4.69
C VAL A 52 -6.31 -13.13 -5.90
N THR A 53 -6.60 -11.96 -6.44
CA THR A 53 -5.78 -11.35 -7.49
C THR A 53 -4.90 -10.28 -6.87
N VAL A 54 -3.60 -10.34 -7.13
CA VAL A 54 -2.62 -9.32 -6.72
C VAL A 54 -1.94 -8.79 -7.97
N GLU A 55 -1.85 -7.49 -8.08
CA GLU A 55 -1.13 -6.82 -9.15
C GLU A 55 0.19 -6.29 -8.61
N VAL A 56 1.29 -6.64 -9.28
CA VAL A 56 2.64 -6.23 -8.91
C VAL A 56 3.32 -5.56 -10.10
N THR A 57 3.90 -4.41 -9.85
CA THR A 57 4.77 -3.71 -10.79
C THR A 57 6.10 -3.48 -10.10
N CYS A 58 7.20 -3.89 -10.70
CA CYS A 58 8.53 -3.66 -10.14
C CYS A 58 9.55 -3.36 -11.24
N ASP A 59 10.56 -2.57 -10.88
CA ASP A 59 11.63 -2.16 -11.78
C ASP A 59 12.43 -3.37 -12.29
N PRO A 60 12.91 -3.31 -13.54
CA PRO A 60 13.73 -4.38 -14.09
C PRO A 60 15.01 -4.61 -13.28
N GLY A 61 15.45 -5.85 -13.21
CA GLY A 61 16.72 -6.22 -12.57
C GLY A 61 16.65 -6.41 -11.05
N LEU A 62 15.49 -6.21 -10.43
CA LEU A 62 15.30 -6.52 -9.02
C LEU A 62 15.06 -8.03 -8.84
N GLU A 63 15.63 -8.58 -7.78
CA GLU A 63 15.47 -9.98 -7.39
C GLU A 63 14.42 -10.11 -6.29
N VAL A 64 13.53 -11.08 -6.43
CA VAL A 64 12.49 -11.34 -5.43
C VAL A 64 13.08 -12.15 -4.28
N LEU A 65 13.08 -11.57 -3.07
CA LEU A 65 13.46 -12.27 -1.85
C LEU A 65 12.25 -12.94 -1.20
N GLU A 66 11.12 -12.25 -1.17
CA GLU A 66 9.89 -12.74 -0.55
C GLU A 66 8.68 -12.13 -1.25
N ALA A 67 7.66 -12.92 -1.48
CA ALA A 67 6.38 -12.46 -1.99
C ALA A 67 5.27 -13.35 -1.45
N HIS A 68 4.35 -12.80 -0.68
CA HIS A 68 3.25 -13.54 -0.10
C HIS A 68 1.97 -12.73 0.04
N VAL A 69 0.86 -13.44 0.15
CA VAL A 69 -0.47 -12.91 0.41
C VAL A 69 -1.07 -13.65 1.60
N SER A 70 -1.68 -12.92 2.50
CA SER A 70 -2.47 -13.47 3.59
C SER A 70 -3.91 -13.02 3.51
N ALA A 71 -4.82 -13.85 3.99
CA ALA A 71 -6.23 -13.54 4.09
C ALA A 71 -6.78 -13.94 5.44
N GLN A 72 -7.62 -13.08 6.00
CA GLN A 72 -8.33 -13.33 7.26
C GLN A 72 -9.81 -13.01 7.10
N GLN A 73 -10.64 -13.94 7.53
CA GLN A 73 -12.10 -13.77 7.58
C GLN A 73 -12.61 -14.36 8.90
N GLY A 74 -12.96 -13.50 9.84
CA GLY A 74 -13.25 -13.92 11.20
C GLY A 74 -12.05 -14.63 11.82
N ILE A 75 -12.25 -15.88 12.21
CA ILE A 75 -11.18 -16.73 12.77
C ILE A 75 -10.43 -17.53 11.69
N THR A 76 -10.93 -17.55 10.46
CA THR A 76 -10.30 -18.26 9.34
C THR A 76 -9.13 -17.43 8.83
N PHE A 77 -7.97 -18.05 8.73
CA PHE A 77 -6.74 -17.46 8.24
C PHE A 77 -6.08 -18.36 7.22
N GLY A 78 -5.41 -17.76 6.25
CA GLY A 78 -4.57 -18.46 5.29
C GLY A 78 -3.47 -17.56 4.77
N GLN A 79 -2.42 -18.18 4.26
CA GLN A 79 -1.29 -17.50 3.64
C GLN A 79 -0.76 -18.34 2.47
N ALA A 80 -0.29 -17.66 1.44
CA ALA A 80 0.33 -18.32 0.28
C ALA A 80 1.41 -17.43 -0.33
N GLY A 81 2.40 -18.05 -0.94
CA GLY A 81 3.38 -17.34 -1.76
C GLY A 81 2.75 -16.84 -3.06
N ILE A 82 3.17 -15.67 -3.52
CA ILE A 82 2.94 -15.24 -4.90
C ILE A 82 3.95 -16.01 -5.75
N GLY A 83 3.47 -16.71 -6.75
CA GLY A 83 4.35 -17.43 -7.68
C GLY A 83 5.37 -16.50 -8.36
N SER A 84 6.19 -17.01 -9.23
CA SER A 84 7.31 -16.28 -9.87
C SER A 84 6.96 -14.84 -10.28
N VAL A 85 7.27 -13.88 -9.42
CA VAL A 85 7.10 -12.46 -9.71
C VAL A 85 8.16 -12.02 -10.71
N VAL A 86 7.73 -11.38 -11.79
CA VAL A 86 8.60 -10.88 -12.85
C VAL A 86 8.70 -9.36 -12.74
N CYS A 87 9.93 -8.85 -12.58
CA CYS A 87 10.22 -7.43 -12.55
C CYS A 87 10.71 -6.97 -13.93
N ASP A 88 9.82 -6.36 -14.70
CA ASP A 88 10.07 -5.87 -16.05
C ASP A 88 9.39 -4.52 -16.33
N ASP A 89 9.12 -3.75 -15.28
CA ASP A 89 8.43 -2.45 -15.35
C ASP A 89 6.99 -2.52 -15.90
N ARG A 90 6.44 -3.71 -15.96
CA ARG A 90 5.05 -3.94 -16.39
C ARG A 90 4.20 -4.38 -15.21
N SER A 91 3.00 -3.84 -15.14
CA SER A 91 1.99 -4.34 -14.22
C SER A 91 1.56 -5.76 -14.60
N ARG A 92 1.70 -6.67 -13.64
CA ARG A 92 1.36 -8.09 -13.81
C ARG A 92 0.40 -8.54 -12.73
N LYS A 93 -0.63 -9.28 -13.16
CA LYS A 93 -1.65 -9.83 -12.28
C LYS A 93 -1.34 -11.29 -11.96
N TYR A 94 -1.33 -11.60 -10.68
CA TYR A 94 -1.12 -12.95 -10.16
C TYR A 94 -2.38 -13.42 -9.45
N LYS A 95 -2.87 -14.60 -9.83
CA LYS A 95 -3.93 -15.27 -9.10
C LYS A 95 -3.31 -16.17 -8.05
N VAL A 96 -3.59 -15.87 -6.79
CA VAL A 96 -3.01 -16.58 -5.64
C VAL A 96 -4.10 -17.38 -4.95
N ARG A 97 -3.88 -18.67 -4.81
CA ARG A 97 -4.75 -19.55 -4.04
C ARG A 97 -4.26 -19.61 -2.60
N ILE A 98 -5.06 -19.11 -1.69
CA ILE A 98 -4.78 -19.11 -0.25
C ILE A 98 -5.61 -20.22 0.38
N ASN A 99 -4.96 -21.27 0.85
CA ASN A 99 -5.64 -22.33 1.57
C ASN A 99 -5.91 -21.91 3.01
N ALA A 100 -7.11 -22.21 3.52
CA ALA A 100 -7.43 -22.02 4.92
C ALA A 100 -6.57 -22.94 5.77
N LEU A 101 -5.89 -22.39 6.76
CA LEU A 101 -5.14 -23.16 7.75
C LEU A 101 -6.08 -23.73 8.81
N ASP A 102 -7.15 -22.98 9.08
CA ASP A 102 -8.19 -23.37 10.01
C ASP A 102 -9.53 -22.79 9.55
N GLY A 103 -10.62 -23.51 9.75
CA GLY A 103 -11.95 -23.09 9.34
C GLY A 103 -12.18 -23.14 7.83
N ARG A 104 -13.09 -22.30 7.37
CA ARG A 104 -13.46 -22.17 5.95
C ARG A 104 -13.77 -20.72 5.62
N PHE A 105 -13.37 -20.30 4.44
CA PHE A 105 -13.79 -19.03 3.85
C PHE A 105 -15.23 -19.14 3.34
N SER A 106 -15.94 -18.03 3.42
CA SER A 106 -17.31 -17.89 2.94
C SER A 106 -17.50 -16.59 2.17
N SER A 107 -18.61 -16.44 1.47
CA SER A 107 -18.97 -15.15 0.87
C SER A 107 -19.14 -14.07 1.95
N GLY A 108 -18.83 -12.83 1.62
CA GLY A 108 -18.87 -11.69 2.52
C GLY A 108 -17.63 -10.82 2.35
N GLU A 109 -17.02 -10.42 3.45
CA GLU A 109 -15.80 -9.60 3.44
C GLU A 109 -14.64 -10.35 4.07
N ALA A 110 -13.44 -10.14 3.55
CA ALA A 110 -12.21 -10.61 4.14
C ALA A 110 -11.15 -9.52 4.11
N TYR A 111 -10.26 -9.53 5.09
CA TYR A 111 -9.07 -8.70 5.08
C TYR A 111 -7.96 -9.44 4.35
N VAL A 112 -7.40 -8.82 3.33
CA VAL A 112 -6.31 -9.39 2.53
C VAL A 112 -5.13 -8.43 2.56
N SER A 113 -3.94 -8.97 2.76
CA SER A 113 -2.69 -8.22 2.66
C SER A 113 -1.71 -8.94 1.74
N ALA A 114 -0.99 -8.16 0.95
CA ALA A 114 0.06 -8.64 0.06
C ALA A 114 1.36 -7.90 0.35
N PHE A 115 2.46 -8.63 0.32
CA PHE A 115 3.79 -8.11 0.59
C PHE A 115 4.80 -8.68 -0.40
N VAL A 116 5.67 -7.80 -0.92
CA VAL A 116 6.76 -8.17 -1.82
C VAL A 116 8.04 -7.49 -1.33
N LEU A 117 9.08 -8.28 -1.12
CA LEU A 117 10.42 -7.82 -0.78
C LEU A 117 11.38 -8.14 -1.92
N LEU A 118 12.08 -7.14 -2.39
CA LEU A 118 13.00 -7.20 -3.51
C LEU A 118 14.40 -6.77 -3.08
N LEU A 119 15.40 -7.32 -3.75
CA LEU A 119 16.80 -6.92 -3.62
C LEU A 119 17.27 -6.27 -4.92
N ASP A 120 17.88 -5.12 -4.80
CA ASP A 120 18.68 -4.57 -5.89
C ASP A 120 20.10 -5.17 -5.82
N PRO A 121 20.47 -6.08 -6.74
CA PRO A 121 21.76 -6.76 -6.68
C PRO A 121 22.95 -5.83 -6.97
N GLN A 122 22.71 -4.68 -7.57
CA GLN A 122 23.78 -3.71 -7.86
C GLN A 122 24.14 -2.87 -6.64
N THR A 123 23.19 -2.52 -5.81
CA THR A 123 23.38 -1.68 -4.62
C THR A 123 23.35 -2.45 -3.31
N GLY A 124 22.79 -3.67 -3.30
CA GLY A 124 22.52 -4.45 -2.09
C GLY A 124 21.40 -3.89 -1.24
N ILE A 125 20.63 -2.92 -1.75
CA ILE A 125 19.51 -2.29 -1.04
C ILE A 125 18.25 -3.10 -1.28
N THR A 126 17.48 -3.33 -0.22
CA THR A 126 16.16 -3.94 -0.32
C THR A 126 15.09 -2.90 -0.59
N LYS A 127 14.09 -3.29 -1.36
CA LYS A 127 12.89 -2.50 -1.67
C LYS A 127 11.66 -3.34 -1.36
N GLN A 128 10.64 -2.71 -0.82
CA GLN A 128 9.41 -3.42 -0.46
C GLN A 128 8.18 -2.70 -0.98
N GLY A 129 7.17 -3.49 -1.33
CA GLY A 129 5.83 -3.02 -1.64
C GLY A 129 4.81 -3.81 -0.84
N GLN A 130 3.74 -3.16 -0.44
CA GLN A 130 2.65 -3.81 0.28
C GLN A 130 1.34 -3.11 0.00
N ASP A 131 0.27 -3.88 0.09
CA ASP A 131 -1.10 -3.37 0.06
C ASP A 131 -1.97 -4.24 0.96
N ALA A 132 -2.95 -3.65 1.58
CA ALA A 132 -3.88 -4.36 2.43
C ALA A 132 -5.24 -3.67 2.45
N GLY A 133 -6.30 -4.45 2.53
CA GLY A 133 -7.65 -3.91 2.58
C GLY A 133 -8.71 -4.98 2.72
N ILE A 134 -9.93 -4.50 2.85
CA ILE A 134 -11.12 -5.35 2.83
C ILE A 134 -11.48 -5.65 1.38
N VAL A 135 -11.62 -6.91 1.07
CA VAL A 135 -12.06 -7.40 -0.24
C VAL A 135 -13.43 -8.03 -0.14
N SER A 136 -14.21 -7.90 -1.19
CA SER A 136 -15.49 -8.60 -1.31
C SER A 136 -15.25 -10.04 -1.74
N VAL A 137 -15.67 -10.97 -0.90
CA VAL A 137 -15.55 -12.42 -1.16
C VAL A 137 -16.82 -12.91 -1.80
N VAL A 138 -16.72 -13.42 -3.02
CA VAL A 138 -17.84 -13.99 -3.74
C VAL A 138 -17.79 -15.52 -3.68
N GLY A 139 -18.92 -16.13 -3.31
CA GLY A 139 -19.11 -17.57 -3.43
C GLY A 139 -19.28 -17.94 -4.89
N ARG A 140 -18.77 -19.12 -5.29
CA ARG A 140 -19.16 -19.69 -6.58
C ARG A 140 -20.62 -20.09 -6.48
N PRO A 141 -21.48 -19.71 -7.44
CA PRO A 141 -22.83 -20.30 -7.48
C PRO A 141 -22.67 -21.81 -7.62
N GLN A 142 -23.31 -22.52 -6.72
CA GLN A 142 -23.38 -23.99 -6.78
C GLN A 142 -24.33 -24.41 -7.92
#